data_deed79e1bfac3057b6c12d312c64e66c
#
_entry.id   deed79e1bfac3057b6c12d312c64e66c
#
_cell.length_a   1.000
_cell.length_b   1.000
_cell.length_c   1.000
_cell.angle_alpha   90.00
_cell.angle_beta   90.00
_cell.angle_gamma   90.00
#
_symmetry.space_group_name_H-M   'P 1'
#
loop_
_entity.id
_entity.type
_entity.pdbx_description
1 polymer ?
#
loop_
_entity_poly.entity_id
_entity_poly.type
_entity_poly.pdbx_seq_one_letter_code
_entity_poly.pdbx_strand_id
1 'polypeptide(L)'
;TSKSRLDEIVEKSLRAAAIWDELKDRLKKNALGLSGGQQQRLCIARALAIQPDVILMDEPTSALDPISTSKIEDLMEELKKKYTVVIVTHNMQQAVRVADDTAFFLLGELIEFGDTKQIFSYPQDKRTEDYITGRFG
;
A
#
# COMPACT_ATOMS: atom_id res chain seq x y z
N THR A 1 -23.23 -8.96 16.42
CA THR A 1 -21.88 -9.20 16.94
C THR A 1 -21.80 -8.66 18.35
N SER A 2 -21.28 -9.44 19.33
CA SER A 2 -21.13 -8.98 20.71
C SER A 2 -20.07 -7.89 20.81
N LYS A 3 -20.17 -7.01 21.83
CA LYS A 3 -19.19 -5.93 22.06
C LYS A 3 -17.76 -6.48 22.21
N SER A 4 -17.60 -7.56 22.96
CA SER A 4 -16.31 -8.24 23.17
C SER A 4 -15.68 -8.70 21.85
N ARG A 5 -16.48 -9.25 20.93
CA ARG A 5 -15.99 -9.68 19.61
C ARG A 5 -15.61 -8.50 18.71
N LEU A 6 -16.31 -7.38 18.84
CA LEU A 6 -15.94 -6.15 18.12
C LEU A 6 -14.60 -5.59 18.62
N ASP A 7 -14.40 -5.56 19.94
CA ASP A 7 -13.14 -5.08 20.53
C ASP A 7 -11.95 -5.96 20.11
N GLU A 8 -12.14 -7.29 20.05
CA GLU A 8 -11.13 -8.23 19.55
C GLU A 8 -10.77 -7.99 18.07
N ILE A 9 -11.78 -7.78 17.21
CA ILE A 9 -11.57 -7.48 15.78
C ILE A 9 -10.81 -6.16 15.63
N VAL A 10 -11.16 -5.14 16.38
CA VAL A 10 -10.51 -3.82 16.36
C VAL A 10 -9.04 -3.97 16.76
N GLU A 11 -8.75 -4.59 17.90
CA GLU A 11 -7.37 -4.79 18.33
C GLU A 11 -6.55 -5.59 17.30
N LYS A 12 -7.08 -6.71 16.82
CA LYS A 12 -6.40 -7.56 15.83
C LYS A 12 -6.10 -6.78 14.54
N SER A 13 -7.05 -6.00 14.05
CA SER A 13 -6.88 -5.23 12.81
C SER A 13 -5.88 -4.09 12.98
N LEU A 14 -5.89 -3.38 14.11
CA LEU A 14 -4.93 -2.32 14.42
C LEU A 14 -3.51 -2.87 14.61
N ARG A 15 -3.36 -4.05 15.21
CA ARG A 15 -2.07 -4.75 15.32
C ARG A 15 -1.55 -5.17 13.95
N ALA A 16 -2.41 -5.73 13.10
CA ALA A 16 -2.05 -6.13 11.74
C ALA A 16 -1.63 -4.96 10.85
N ALA A 17 -2.15 -3.75 11.12
CA ALA A 17 -1.74 -2.52 10.47
C ALA A 17 -0.59 -1.79 11.19
N ALA A 18 0.07 -2.42 12.16
CA ALA A 18 1.19 -1.87 12.93
C ALA A 18 0.91 -0.51 13.59
N ILE A 19 -0.32 -0.29 14.11
CA ILE A 19 -0.72 1.00 14.71
C ILE A 19 -1.37 0.87 16.09
N TRP A 20 -1.53 -0.34 16.61
CA TRP A 20 -2.19 -0.57 17.90
C TRP A 20 -1.57 0.24 19.05
N ASP A 21 -0.25 0.18 19.20
CA ASP A 21 0.44 0.82 20.32
C ASP A 21 0.34 2.36 20.29
N GLU A 22 0.13 2.93 19.12
CA GLU A 22 -0.08 4.38 18.96
C GLU A 22 -1.53 4.79 19.26
N LEU A 23 -2.51 3.88 19.13
CA LEU A 23 -3.95 4.21 19.19
C LEU A 23 -4.70 3.61 20.37
N LYS A 24 -4.19 2.57 21.05
CA LYS A 24 -4.91 1.82 22.11
C LYS A 24 -5.54 2.70 23.20
N ASP A 25 -4.87 3.81 23.56
CA ASP A 25 -5.31 4.71 24.61
C ASP A 25 -6.23 5.84 24.10
N ARG A 26 -6.53 5.85 22.80
CA ARG A 26 -7.33 6.91 22.16
C ARG A 26 -8.37 6.43 21.15
N LEU A 27 -8.80 5.17 21.26
CA LEU A 27 -9.76 4.53 20.35
C LEU A 27 -11.11 5.26 20.20
N LYS A 28 -11.50 6.06 21.20
CA LYS A 28 -12.74 6.85 21.18
C LYS A 28 -12.54 8.29 20.71
N LYS A 29 -11.32 8.70 20.40
CA LYS A 29 -11.03 10.07 19.91
C LYS A 29 -11.23 10.16 18.41
N ASN A 30 -11.48 11.39 17.93
CA ASN A 30 -11.63 11.63 16.50
C ASN A 30 -10.31 11.34 15.74
N ALA A 31 -10.43 10.59 14.65
CA ALA A 31 -9.29 10.21 13.82
C ALA A 31 -8.67 11.37 13.02
N LEU A 32 -9.39 12.50 12.85
CA LEU A 32 -8.86 13.69 12.18
C LEU A 32 -7.66 14.32 12.92
N GLY A 33 -7.47 14.02 14.20
CA GLY A 33 -6.30 14.44 14.97
C GLY A 33 -5.09 13.52 14.83
N LEU A 34 -5.12 12.53 13.94
CA LEU A 34 -4.00 11.64 13.63
C LEU A 34 -3.11 12.25 12.53
N SER A 35 -1.83 11.89 12.51
CA SER A 35 -0.95 12.20 11.37
C SER A 35 -1.41 11.49 10.10
N GLY A 36 -0.98 11.97 8.93
CA GLY A 36 -1.32 11.35 7.65
C GLY A 36 -0.96 9.86 7.59
N GLY A 37 0.24 9.50 8.04
CA GLY A 37 0.68 8.10 8.10
C GLY A 37 -0.12 7.24 9.09
N GLN A 38 -0.57 7.81 10.21
CA GLN A 38 -1.47 7.13 11.15
C GLN A 38 -2.86 6.93 10.53
N GLN A 39 -3.40 7.94 9.86
CA GLN A 39 -4.69 7.84 9.16
C GLN A 39 -4.63 6.76 8.07
N GLN A 40 -3.55 6.71 7.30
CA GLN A 40 -3.37 5.70 6.25
C GLN A 40 -3.33 4.29 6.84
N ARG A 41 -2.55 4.05 7.89
CA ARG A 41 -2.52 2.74 8.57
C ARG A 41 -3.87 2.39 9.21
N LEU A 42 -4.61 3.37 9.71
CA LEU A 42 -5.98 3.14 10.20
C LEU A 42 -6.93 2.73 9.07
N CYS A 43 -6.81 3.32 7.87
CA CYS A 43 -7.58 2.90 6.69
C CYS A 43 -7.24 1.45 6.29
N ILE A 44 -5.96 1.08 6.34
CA ILE A 44 -5.53 -0.30 6.10
C ILE A 44 -6.12 -1.24 7.16
N ALA A 45 -6.05 -0.88 8.45
CA ALA A 45 -6.66 -1.67 9.53
C ALA A 45 -8.16 -1.92 9.30
N ARG A 46 -8.88 -0.89 8.84
CA ARG A 46 -10.30 -0.99 8.50
C ARG A 46 -10.56 -1.96 7.36
N ALA A 47 -9.71 -1.95 6.33
CA ALA A 47 -9.79 -2.92 5.23
C ALA A 47 -9.49 -4.35 5.71
N LEU A 48 -8.51 -4.53 6.60
CA LEU A 48 -8.16 -5.84 7.17
C LEU A 48 -9.23 -6.44 8.08
N ALA A 49 -10.09 -5.61 8.69
CA ALA A 49 -11.14 -6.05 9.61
C ALA A 49 -12.17 -6.98 8.96
N ILE A 50 -12.39 -6.88 7.66
CA ILE A 50 -13.29 -7.74 6.89
C ILE A 50 -12.62 -9.01 6.35
N GLN A 51 -11.32 -9.21 6.64
CA GLN A 51 -10.53 -10.37 6.22
C GLN A 51 -10.56 -10.60 4.70
N PRO A 52 -10.12 -9.63 3.88
CA PRO A 52 -10.15 -9.74 2.42
C PRO A 52 -9.12 -10.76 1.93
N ASP A 53 -9.30 -11.28 0.72
CA ASP A 53 -8.27 -12.04 0.00
C ASP A 53 -7.31 -11.12 -0.74
N VAL A 54 -7.82 -9.97 -1.21
CA VAL A 54 -7.09 -8.97 -1.99
C VAL A 54 -7.25 -7.59 -1.36
N ILE A 55 -6.14 -6.87 -1.22
CA ILE A 55 -6.09 -5.48 -0.74
C ILE A 55 -5.71 -4.58 -1.91
N LEU A 56 -6.57 -3.60 -2.19
CA LEU A 56 -6.31 -2.59 -3.22
C LEU A 56 -5.90 -1.28 -2.56
N MET A 57 -4.79 -0.71 -2.99
CA MET A 57 -4.26 0.56 -2.49
C MET A 57 -4.02 1.50 -3.67
N ASP A 58 -4.65 2.67 -3.63
CA ASP A 58 -4.49 3.70 -4.65
C ASP A 58 -3.65 4.84 -4.09
N GLU A 59 -2.45 5.03 -4.66
CA GLU A 59 -1.46 6.05 -4.26
C GLU A 59 -1.23 6.11 -2.73
N PRO A 60 -0.93 4.98 -2.04
CA PRO A 60 -1.01 4.88 -0.58
C PRO A 60 -0.03 5.78 0.18
N THR A 61 0.95 6.35 -0.49
CA THR A 61 2.00 7.19 0.13
C THR A 61 2.14 8.58 -0.46
N SER A 62 1.30 8.97 -1.43
CA SER A 62 1.45 10.20 -2.21
C SER A 62 1.44 11.49 -1.38
N ALA A 63 0.75 11.51 -0.23
CA ALA A 63 0.63 12.66 0.66
C ALA A 63 1.42 12.49 1.98
N LEU A 64 2.38 11.55 2.02
CA LEU A 64 3.12 11.22 3.23
C LEU A 64 4.57 11.72 3.17
N ASP A 65 5.10 12.06 4.34
CA ASP A 65 6.53 12.31 4.54
C ASP A 65 7.35 11.01 4.36
N PRO A 66 8.68 11.10 4.15
CA PRO A 66 9.52 9.92 3.90
C PRO A 66 9.50 8.88 5.02
N ILE A 67 9.39 9.30 6.29
CA ILE A 67 9.35 8.37 7.44
C ILE A 67 8.03 7.61 7.44
N SER A 68 6.91 8.30 7.23
CA SER A 68 5.59 7.69 7.13
C SER A 68 5.48 6.77 5.91
N THR A 69 6.09 7.16 4.77
CA THR A 69 6.18 6.34 3.57
C THR A 69 6.90 5.02 3.85
N SER A 70 8.08 5.07 4.48
CA SER A 70 8.83 3.85 4.84
C SER A 70 7.99 2.90 5.71
N LYS A 71 7.26 3.42 6.71
CA LYS A 71 6.38 2.61 7.56
C LYS A 71 5.25 1.92 6.77
N ILE A 72 4.71 2.58 5.75
CA ILE A 72 3.68 1.99 4.89
C ILE A 72 4.31 0.91 3.98
N GLU A 73 5.50 1.15 3.44
CA GLU A 73 6.22 0.17 2.62
C GLU A 73 6.60 -1.07 3.44
N ASP A 74 7.10 -0.91 4.66
CA ASP A 74 7.36 -2.01 5.59
C ASP A 74 6.08 -2.81 5.90
N LEU A 75 4.96 -2.11 6.08
CA LEU A 75 3.67 -2.75 6.30
C LEU A 75 3.21 -3.55 5.07
N MET A 76 3.42 -3.04 3.84
CA MET A 76 3.12 -3.78 2.61
C MET A 76 3.92 -5.07 2.52
N GLU A 77 5.22 -5.05 2.87
CA GLU A 77 6.08 -6.24 2.91
C GLU A 77 5.55 -7.31 3.89
N GLU A 78 4.98 -6.91 5.02
CA GLU A 78 4.34 -7.84 5.95
C GLU A 78 2.99 -8.34 5.43
N LEU A 79 2.18 -7.47 4.84
CA LEU A 79 0.85 -7.81 4.34
C LEU A 79 0.91 -8.79 3.16
N LYS A 80 1.87 -8.64 2.25
CA LYS A 80 1.98 -9.52 1.07
C LYS A 80 2.30 -10.97 1.42
N LYS A 81 2.79 -11.25 2.62
CA LYS A 81 2.98 -12.63 3.11
C LYS A 81 1.67 -13.38 3.32
N LYS A 82 0.57 -12.66 3.48
CA LYS A 82 -0.74 -13.22 3.83
C LYS A 82 -1.84 -12.86 2.84
N TYR A 83 -1.73 -11.72 2.18
CA TYR A 83 -2.74 -11.16 1.28
C TYR A 83 -2.14 -10.94 -0.11
N THR A 84 -2.98 -10.97 -1.13
CA THR A 84 -2.61 -10.36 -2.42
C THR A 84 -2.77 -8.85 -2.29
N VAL A 85 -1.67 -8.10 -2.46
CA VAL A 85 -1.68 -6.63 -2.39
C VAL A 85 -1.50 -6.07 -3.80
N VAL A 86 -2.44 -5.26 -4.24
CA VAL A 86 -2.36 -4.52 -5.51
C VAL A 86 -2.26 -3.04 -5.18
N ILE A 87 -1.22 -2.39 -5.67
CA ILE A 87 -1.02 -0.96 -5.51
C ILE A 87 -1.06 -0.25 -6.85
N VAL A 88 -1.67 0.93 -6.88
CA VAL A 88 -1.51 1.89 -7.97
C VAL A 88 -0.59 2.99 -7.47
N THR A 89 0.48 3.27 -8.20
CA THR A 89 1.42 4.33 -7.87
C THR A 89 2.06 4.90 -9.13
N HIS A 90 2.31 6.19 -9.15
CA HIS A 90 3.16 6.83 -10.15
C HIS A 90 4.63 6.92 -9.70
N ASN A 91 4.93 6.49 -8.48
CA ASN A 91 6.30 6.47 -7.96
C ASN A 91 6.99 5.16 -8.34
N MET A 92 7.77 5.21 -9.42
CA MET A 92 8.53 4.06 -9.92
C MET A 92 9.48 3.45 -8.88
N GLN A 93 10.13 4.30 -8.07
CA GLN A 93 11.04 3.81 -7.03
C GLN A 93 10.31 3.03 -5.95
N GLN A 94 9.08 3.43 -5.60
CA GLN A 94 8.23 2.66 -4.70
C GLN A 94 7.88 1.30 -5.32
N ALA A 95 7.44 1.27 -6.57
CA ALA A 95 7.14 0.02 -7.25
C ALA A 95 8.33 -0.95 -7.22
N VAL A 96 9.54 -0.45 -7.53
CA VAL A 96 10.78 -1.25 -7.47
C VAL A 96 11.07 -1.81 -6.08
N ARG A 97 10.73 -1.07 -5.01
CA ARG A 97 11.01 -1.51 -3.63
C ARG A 97 10.03 -2.56 -3.13
N VAL A 98 8.74 -2.43 -3.46
CA VAL A 98 7.68 -3.21 -2.79
C VAL A 98 6.99 -4.25 -3.68
N ALA A 99 7.02 -4.10 -5.00
CA ALA A 99 6.29 -4.96 -5.90
C ALA A 99 7.10 -6.19 -6.35
N ASP A 100 6.46 -7.35 -6.37
CA ASP A 100 7.02 -8.56 -6.98
C ASP A 100 6.81 -8.51 -8.51
N ASP A 101 5.59 -8.20 -8.95
CA ASP A 101 5.23 -8.00 -10.35
C ASP A 101 4.75 -6.56 -10.59
N THR A 102 4.98 -6.06 -11.78
CA THR A 102 4.56 -4.70 -12.20
C THR A 102 3.75 -4.77 -13.50
N ALA A 103 2.64 -4.05 -13.53
CA ALA A 103 1.85 -3.79 -14.71
C ALA A 103 1.98 -2.31 -15.10
N PHE A 104 2.52 -2.05 -16.29
CA PHE A 104 2.59 -0.69 -16.81
C PHE A 104 1.38 -0.38 -17.70
N PHE A 105 0.63 0.64 -17.30
CA PHE A 105 -0.52 1.14 -18.04
C PHE A 105 -0.23 2.51 -18.65
N LEU A 106 -0.64 2.71 -19.89
CA LEU A 106 -0.58 4.00 -20.57
C LEU A 106 -1.89 4.26 -21.30
N LEU A 107 -2.53 5.40 -21.01
CA LEU A 107 -3.80 5.81 -21.63
C LEU A 107 -4.89 4.73 -21.59
N GLY A 108 -4.95 3.96 -20.50
CA GLY A 108 -5.95 2.90 -20.32
C GLY A 108 -5.59 1.55 -20.95
N GLU A 109 -4.42 1.44 -21.60
CA GLU A 109 -3.94 0.19 -22.18
C GLU A 109 -2.87 -0.44 -21.28
N LEU A 110 -2.93 -1.75 -21.07
CA LEU A 110 -1.86 -2.52 -20.47
C LEU A 110 -0.74 -2.68 -21.50
N ILE A 111 0.40 -2.05 -21.25
CA ILE A 111 1.54 -2.04 -22.17
C ILE A 111 2.46 -3.21 -21.88
N GLU A 112 2.80 -3.42 -20.62
CA GLU A 112 3.71 -4.46 -20.19
C GLU A 112 3.34 -4.98 -18.82
N PHE A 113 3.53 -6.29 -18.59
CA PHE A 113 3.32 -6.93 -17.28
C PHE A 113 4.37 -8.01 -17.07
N GLY A 114 4.94 -8.06 -15.88
CA GLY A 114 5.90 -9.11 -15.51
C GLY A 114 6.66 -8.78 -14.23
N ASP A 115 7.72 -9.57 -13.98
CA ASP A 115 8.62 -9.37 -12.85
C ASP A 115 9.13 -7.93 -12.78
N THR A 116 9.03 -7.32 -11.61
CA THR A 116 9.36 -5.91 -11.39
C THR A 116 10.80 -5.58 -11.79
N LYS A 117 11.76 -6.43 -11.43
CA LYS A 117 13.18 -6.19 -11.76
C LYS A 117 13.40 -6.26 -13.26
N GLN A 118 12.74 -7.19 -13.94
CA GLN A 118 12.83 -7.33 -15.39
C GLN A 118 12.23 -6.10 -16.09
N ILE A 119 11.06 -5.64 -15.70
CA ILE A 119 10.39 -4.47 -16.30
C ILE A 119 11.24 -3.20 -16.14
N PHE A 120 11.81 -2.97 -14.97
CA PHE A 120 12.60 -1.77 -14.70
C PHE A 120 14.05 -1.82 -15.24
N SER A 121 14.61 -3.02 -15.45
CA SER A 121 15.98 -3.18 -15.95
C SER A 121 16.04 -3.44 -17.45
N TYR A 122 15.09 -4.20 -17.98
CA TYR A 122 15.07 -4.68 -19.37
C TYR A 122 13.65 -4.68 -19.93
N PRO A 123 12.99 -3.49 -20.04
CA PRO A 123 11.64 -3.40 -20.59
C PRO A 123 11.62 -3.89 -22.05
N GLN A 124 10.56 -4.61 -22.41
CA GLN A 124 10.39 -5.16 -23.76
C GLN A 124 9.67 -4.18 -24.69
N ASP A 125 8.83 -3.30 -24.15
CA ASP A 125 8.12 -2.29 -24.90
C ASP A 125 8.84 -0.93 -24.82
N LYS A 126 9.01 -0.28 -25.96
CA LYS A 126 9.65 1.03 -26.04
C LYS A 126 8.95 2.11 -25.22
N ARG A 127 7.61 2.03 -25.09
CA ARG A 127 6.81 2.97 -24.28
C ARG A 127 7.13 2.83 -22.79
N THR A 128 7.37 1.60 -22.33
CA THR A 128 7.83 1.32 -20.96
C THR A 128 9.23 1.90 -20.73
N GLU A 129 10.15 1.69 -21.67
CA GLU A 129 11.51 2.24 -21.62
C GLU A 129 11.49 3.78 -21.56
N ASP A 130 10.69 4.41 -22.43
CA ASP A 130 10.56 5.87 -22.50
C ASP A 130 9.97 6.44 -21.20
N TYR A 131 9.01 5.72 -20.58
CA TYR A 131 8.44 6.10 -19.28
C TYR A 131 9.50 6.03 -18.18
N ILE A 132 10.21 4.91 -18.06
CA ILE A 132 11.22 4.70 -17.02
C ILE A 132 12.37 5.69 -17.15
N THR A 133 12.78 6.01 -18.37
CA THR A 133 13.90 6.94 -18.65
C THR A 133 13.49 8.41 -18.67
N GLY A 134 12.20 8.72 -18.49
CA GLY A 134 11.69 10.09 -18.57
C GLY A 134 11.74 10.72 -19.98
N ARG A 135 11.81 9.90 -21.00
CA ARG A 135 11.89 10.33 -22.40
C ARG A 135 10.52 10.42 -23.08
N PHE A 136 9.54 11.00 -22.41
CA PHE A 136 8.29 11.36 -23.05
C PHE A 136 8.50 12.60 -23.92
N GLY A 137 8.57 12.38 -25.16
CA GLY A 137 8.62 13.43 -26.15
C GLY A 137 7.64 13.16 -27.27
#